data_3cc0aaf2bb7a32c5e8a2b008124bf39a
#
_entry.id   3cc0aaf2bb7a32c5e8a2b008124bf39a
#
_cell.length_a   1.000
_cell.length_b   1.000
_cell.length_c   1.000
_cell.angle_alpha   90.00
_cell.angle_beta   90.00
_cell.angle_gamma   90.00
#
_symmetry.space_group_name_H-M   'P 1'
#
loop_
_entity.id
_entity.type
_entity.pdbx_description
1 polymer ?
#
loop_
_entity_poly.entity_id
_entity_poly.type
_entity_poly.pdbx_seq_one_letter_code
_entity_poly.pdbx_strand_id
1 'polypeptide(L)'
;MPRRAADGYTVSQVHEGLLVATETGVTDLAWDDFDPIALMTASPQYLVAHPTENYATFEEFVTYAQANPGEITMGVTLGGVPHLHAAMIEQAYDLQFKYVGYEGTGERIRALVGGNLDVAIGDVSSSLQFVEN
;
A
#
# COMPACT_ATOMS: atom_id res chain seq x y z
N MET A 1 13.94 10.21 15.99
CA MET A 1 15.03 11.01 15.39
C MET A 1 15.38 12.15 16.36
N PRO A 2 16.66 12.50 16.55
CA PRO A 2 16.97 13.70 17.35
C PRO A 2 16.37 14.92 16.61
N ARG A 3 15.62 15.73 17.33
CA ARG A 3 15.14 17.02 16.81
C ARG A 3 16.35 17.89 16.43
N ARG A 4 16.54 18.14 15.15
CA ARG A 4 17.52 19.11 14.66
C ARG A 4 16.90 20.50 14.70
N ALA A 5 17.76 21.50 14.81
CA ALA A 5 17.30 22.90 14.78
C ALA A 5 16.63 23.19 13.42
N ALA A 6 15.52 23.92 13.44
CA ALA A 6 14.85 24.41 12.25
C ALA A 6 15.62 25.64 11.68
N ASP A 7 16.84 25.40 11.22
CA ASP A 7 17.78 26.43 10.73
C ASP A 7 17.83 26.53 9.20
N GLY A 8 17.01 25.74 8.51
CA GLY A 8 16.94 25.69 7.05
C GLY A 8 18.03 24.85 6.36
N TYR A 9 18.99 24.31 7.10
CA TYR A 9 20.07 23.50 6.54
C TYR A 9 19.77 21.99 6.54
N THR A 10 18.65 21.60 7.14
CA THR A 10 18.21 20.18 7.13
C THR A 10 16.84 20.10 6.49
N VAL A 11 16.74 19.34 5.39
CA VAL A 11 15.47 19.01 4.74
C VAL A 11 15.23 17.52 4.85
N SER A 12 13.95 17.14 4.96
CA SER A 12 13.51 15.75 5.03
C SER A 12 12.48 15.49 3.94
N GLN A 13 12.54 14.34 3.33
CA GLN A 13 11.47 13.84 2.49
C GLN A 13 10.49 13.06 3.37
N VAL A 14 9.24 13.45 3.33
CA VAL A 14 8.14 12.77 4.01
C VAL A 14 7.05 12.42 3.00
N HIS A 15 6.22 11.45 3.31
CA HIS A 15 5.07 11.04 2.51
C HIS A 15 3.87 10.76 3.43
N GLU A 16 2.73 10.44 2.85
CA GLU A 16 1.48 10.17 3.58
C GLU A 16 1.60 9.11 4.68
N GLY A 17 2.59 8.24 4.63
CA GLY A 17 2.90 7.29 5.70
C GLY A 17 3.21 7.94 7.05
N LEU A 18 3.62 9.23 7.07
CA LEU A 18 3.76 9.98 8.31
C LEU A 18 2.41 10.12 9.02
N LEU A 19 1.34 10.43 8.28
CA LEU A 19 -0.01 10.55 8.85
C LEU A 19 -0.46 9.22 9.46
N VAL A 20 -0.26 8.12 8.74
CA VAL A 20 -0.59 6.78 9.26
C VAL A 20 0.21 6.46 10.52
N ALA A 21 1.51 6.75 10.53
CA ALA A 21 2.40 6.51 11.67
C ALA A 21 2.01 7.35 12.90
N THR A 22 1.56 8.59 12.71
CA THR A 22 1.07 9.47 13.76
C THR A 22 -0.23 8.94 14.35
N GLU A 23 -1.21 8.65 13.50
CA GLU A 23 -2.54 8.15 13.93
C GLU A 23 -2.48 6.78 14.62
N THR A 24 -1.51 5.94 14.22
CA THR A 24 -1.29 4.62 14.84
C THR A 24 -0.37 4.65 16.07
N GLY A 25 0.15 5.83 16.44
CA GLY A 25 1.02 6.01 17.61
C GLY A 25 2.45 5.47 17.43
N VAL A 26 2.86 5.20 16.19
CA VAL A 26 4.24 4.78 15.87
C VAL A 26 5.23 5.93 16.04
N THR A 27 4.77 7.16 15.86
CA THR A 27 5.55 8.39 16.05
C THR A 27 4.70 9.50 16.65
N ASP A 28 5.35 10.38 17.42
CA ASP A 28 4.74 11.61 17.92
C ASP A 28 4.91 12.80 16.94
N LEU A 29 5.56 12.58 15.79
CA LEU A 29 5.74 13.61 14.77
C LEU A 29 4.43 13.79 14.01
N ALA A 30 3.94 15.02 13.96
CA ALA A 30 2.78 15.40 13.18
C ALA A 30 3.19 16.14 11.90
N TRP A 31 2.26 16.24 10.96
CA TRP A 31 2.46 16.98 9.72
C TRP A 31 2.79 18.47 9.99
N ASP A 32 2.18 19.05 11.02
CA ASP A 32 2.37 20.44 11.45
C ASP A 32 3.74 20.71 12.10
N ASP A 33 4.53 19.66 12.38
CA ASP A 33 5.93 19.81 12.82
C ASP A 33 6.90 20.18 11.68
N PHE A 34 6.41 20.24 10.43
CA PHE A 34 7.21 20.50 9.24
C PHE A 34 6.71 21.70 8.45
N ASP A 35 7.64 22.46 7.89
CA ASP A 35 7.34 23.49 6.90
C ASP A 35 7.44 22.89 5.49
N PRO A 36 6.34 22.69 4.74
CA PRO A 36 6.36 22.07 3.43
C PRO A 36 7.02 23.01 2.41
N ILE A 37 8.04 22.52 1.71
CA ILE A 37 8.78 23.28 0.70
C ILE A 37 8.21 23.00 -0.69
N ALA A 38 8.04 21.73 -1.06
CA ALA A 38 7.55 21.33 -2.38
C ALA A 38 7.02 19.91 -2.38
N LEU A 39 6.04 19.65 -3.24
CA LEU A 39 5.65 18.30 -3.65
C LEU A 39 6.64 17.81 -4.72
N MET A 40 7.44 16.80 -4.40
CA MET A 40 8.51 16.33 -5.30
C MET A 40 8.02 15.25 -6.27
N THR A 41 7.17 14.34 -5.79
CA THR A 41 6.68 13.20 -6.58
C THR A 41 5.26 12.85 -6.18
N ALA A 42 4.50 12.28 -7.12
CA ALA A 42 3.25 11.58 -6.85
C ALA A 42 3.33 10.22 -7.54
N SER A 43 3.08 9.14 -6.80
CA SER A 43 3.08 7.79 -7.33
C SER A 43 1.73 7.15 -7.03
N PRO A 44 0.88 6.93 -8.06
CA PRO A 44 -0.38 6.25 -7.86
C PRO A 44 -0.14 4.81 -7.45
N GLN A 45 -0.94 4.33 -6.50
CA GLN A 45 -1.01 2.91 -6.15
C GLN A 45 -2.21 2.28 -6.85
N TYR A 46 -2.12 1.00 -7.13
CA TYR A 46 -3.17 0.22 -7.76
C TYR A 46 -3.22 -1.21 -7.22
N LEU A 47 -4.36 -1.83 -7.38
CA LEU A 47 -4.55 -3.24 -7.08
C LEU A 47 -4.00 -4.07 -8.24
N VAL A 48 -3.17 -5.07 -7.93
CA VAL A 48 -2.62 -6.03 -8.89
C VAL A 48 -3.07 -7.41 -8.47
N ALA A 49 -3.60 -8.17 -9.42
CA ALA A 49 -4.00 -9.56 -9.23
C ALA A 49 -3.03 -10.51 -9.95
N HIS A 50 -2.89 -11.74 -9.44
CA HIS A 50 -2.18 -12.78 -10.15
C HIS A 50 -2.99 -13.22 -11.40
N PRO A 51 -2.37 -13.44 -12.56
CA PRO A 51 -3.10 -13.69 -13.81
C PRO A 51 -3.89 -15.02 -13.85
N THR A 52 -3.69 -15.91 -12.88
CA THR A 52 -4.47 -17.16 -12.78
C THR A 52 -5.75 -17.02 -11.97
N GLU A 53 -6.03 -15.82 -11.44
CA GLU A 53 -7.24 -15.58 -10.66
C GLU A 53 -8.50 -15.60 -11.54
N ASN A 54 -9.64 -15.92 -10.90
CA ASN A 54 -10.93 -16.07 -11.58
C ASN A 54 -11.65 -14.72 -11.83
N TYR A 55 -10.93 -13.62 -11.84
CA TYR A 55 -11.45 -12.28 -12.08
C TYR A 55 -10.49 -11.47 -12.96
N ALA A 56 -11.01 -10.85 -14.01
CA ALA A 56 -10.25 -10.02 -14.94
C ALA A 56 -10.56 -8.52 -14.82
N THR A 57 -11.63 -8.18 -14.11
CA THR A 57 -12.07 -6.80 -13.85
C THR A 57 -12.22 -6.56 -12.35
N PHE A 58 -12.24 -5.28 -11.96
CA PHE A 58 -12.46 -4.91 -10.56
C PHE A 58 -13.84 -5.35 -10.06
N GLU A 59 -14.86 -5.26 -10.89
CA GLU A 59 -16.22 -5.69 -10.57
C GLU A 59 -16.31 -7.20 -10.34
N GLU A 60 -15.62 -8.00 -11.15
CA GLU A 60 -15.52 -9.45 -10.97
C GLU A 60 -14.75 -9.79 -9.68
N PHE A 61 -13.66 -9.07 -9.40
CA PHE A 61 -12.91 -9.21 -8.15
C PHE A 61 -13.79 -8.93 -6.93
N VAL A 62 -14.55 -7.83 -6.93
CA VAL A 62 -15.48 -7.51 -5.82
C VAL A 62 -16.53 -8.59 -5.66
N THR A 63 -17.13 -9.06 -6.76
CA THR A 63 -18.15 -10.13 -6.73
C THR A 63 -17.56 -11.42 -6.16
N TYR A 64 -16.37 -11.80 -6.59
CA TYR A 64 -15.67 -12.99 -6.09
C TYR A 64 -15.33 -12.87 -4.60
N ALA A 65 -14.78 -11.71 -4.18
CA ALA A 65 -14.41 -11.47 -2.80
C ALA A 65 -15.62 -11.48 -1.84
N GLN A 66 -16.76 -10.93 -2.27
CA GLN A 66 -18.01 -10.99 -1.50
C GLN A 66 -18.55 -12.42 -1.35
N ALA A 67 -18.38 -13.24 -2.37
CA ALA A 67 -18.80 -14.65 -2.34
C ALA A 67 -17.85 -15.54 -1.51
N ASN A 68 -16.58 -15.11 -1.32
CA ASN A 68 -15.53 -15.87 -0.65
C ASN A 68 -14.82 -15.03 0.43
N PRO A 69 -15.51 -14.63 1.51
CA PRO A 69 -14.93 -13.75 2.52
C PRO A 69 -13.77 -14.41 3.25
N GLY A 70 -12.64 -13.70 3.33
CA GLY A 70 -11.42 -14.15 4.00
C GLY A 70 -10.60 -15.20 3.23
N GLU A 71 -10.95 -15.53 1.99
CA GLU A 71 -10.17 -16.45 1.15
C GLU A 71 -9.07 -15.75 0.38
N ILE A 72 -9.30 -14.51 -0.09
CA ILE A 72 -8.33 -13.74 -0.88
C ILE A 72 -7.15 -13.33 -0.01
N THR A 73 -5.95 -13.72 -0.40
CA THR A 73 -4.69 -13.27 0.21
C THR A 73 -4.29 -11.92 -0.39
N MET A 74 -4.25 -10.89 0.47
CA MET A 74 -3.92 -9.51 0.11
C MET A 74 -2.53 -9.13 0.62
N GLY A 75 -1.60 -8.91 -0.30
CA GLY A 75 -0.25 -8.44 0.04
C GLY A 75 -0.22 -6.96 0.38
N VAL A 76 0.27 -6.62 1.58
CA VAL A 76 0.37 -5.25 2.09
C VAL A 76 1.65 -5.03 2.89
N THR A 77 1.98 -3.77 3.20
CA THR A 77 2.87 -3.44 4.31
C THR A 77 1.99 -3.14 5.53
N LEU A 78 2.01 -4.03 6.51
CA LEU A 78 1.13 -3.93 7.69
C LEU A 78 1.37 -2.60 8.44
N GLY A 79 0.29 -1.89 8.75
CA GLY A 79 0.34 -0.57 9.37
C GLY A 79 0.82 0.56 8.46
N GLY A 80 1.11 0.27 7.19
CA GLY A 80 1.51 1.25 6.19
C GLY A 80 0.37 1.68 5.26
N VAL A 81 0.68 2.57 4.32
CA VAL A 81 -0.28 3.10 3.32
C VAL A 81 -0.93 1.99 2.48
N PRO A 82 -0.21 0.95 2.00
CA PRO A 82 -0.85 -0.16 1.29
C PRO A 82 -1.89 -0.91 2.12
N HIS A 83 -1.68 -1.05 3.43
CA HIS A 83 -2.68 -1.65 4.33
C HIS A 83 -3.92 -0.76 4.47
N LEU A 84 -3.73 0.56 4.60
CA LEU A 84 -4.83 1.51 4.65
C LEU A 84 -5.67 1.46 3.37
N HIS A 85 -5.04 1.44 2.20
CA HIS A 85 -5.76 1.34 0.92
C HIS A 85 -6.57 0.04 0.80
N ALA A 86 -5.99 -1.10 1.20
CA ALA A 86 -6.71 -2.36 1.20
C ALA A 86 -7.91 -2.33 2.16
N ALA A 87 -7.75 -1.77 3.36
CA ALA A 87 -8.83 -1.61 4.33
C ALA A 87 -9.93 -0.65 3.84
N MET A 88 -9.59 0.39 3.09
CA MET A 88 -10.57 1.27 2.44
C MET A 88 -11.40 0.51 1.39
N ILE A 89 -10.80 -0.39 0.63
CA ILE A 89 -11.50 -1.25 -0.33
C ILE A 89 -12.43 -2.21 0.43
N GLU A 90 -11.96 -2.86 1.50
CA GLU A 90 -12.81 -3.70 2.36
C GLU A 90 -14.04 -2.96 2.86
N GLN A 91 -13.83 -1.77 3.41
CA GLN A 91 -14.92 -0.96 3.96
C GLN A 91 -15.90 -0.48 2.88
N ALA A 92 -15.40 -0.10 1.70
CA ALA A 92 -16.24 0.43 0.62
C ALA A 92 -17.15 -0.62 -0.02
N TYR A 93 -16.70 -1.89 -0.04
CA TYR A 93 -17.37 -2.98 -0.75
C TYR A 93 -17.81 -4.13 0.16
N ASP A 94 -17.69 -3.98 1.48
CA ASP A 94 -18.01 -5.00 2.49
C ASP A 94 -17.27 -6.32 2.23
N LEU A 95 -15.93 -6.22 2.07
CA LEU A 95 -15.06 -7.35 1.79
C LEU A 95 -14.28 -7.78 3.05
N GLN A 96 -13.69 -8.97 2.98
CA GLN A 96 -12.76 -9.47 3.99
C GLN A 96 -11.55 -10.11 3.30
N PHE A 97 -10.35 -9.61 3.59
CA PHE A 97 -9.09 -10.14 3.06
C PHE A 97 -8.27 -10.87 4.13
N LYS A 98 -7.46 -11.80 3.67
CA LYS A 98 -6.40 -12.39 4.47
C LYS A 98 -5.10 -11.63 4.21
N TYR A 99 -4.75 -10.71 5.10
CA TYR A 99 -3.56 -9.88 4.94
C TYR A 99 -2.26 -10.67 5.11
N VAL A 100 -1.31 -10.45 4.18
CA VAL A 100 0.05 -10.97 4.23
C VAL A 100 1.02 -9.77 4.20
N GLY A 101 1.83 -9.65 5.25
CA GLY A 101 2.75 -8.52 5.46
C GLY A 101 4.07 -8.68 4.70
N TYR A 102 4.50 -7.59 4.05
CA TYR A 102 5.80 -7.45 3.40
C TYR A 102 6.42 -6.10 3.75
N GLU A 103 7.74 -6.05 3.88
CA GLU A 103 8.46 -4.82 4.21
C GLU A 103 8.44 -3.79 3.05
N GLY A 104 8.41 -4.26 1.80
CA GLY A 104 8.46 -3.39 0.64
C GLY A 104 7.63 -3.87 -0.55
N THR A 105 7.29 -2.92 -1.46
CA THR A 105 6.46 -3.21 -2.64
C THR A 105 7.12 -4.22 -3.58
N GLY A 106 8.43 -4.11 -3.83
CA GLY A 106 9.12 -5.03 -4.73
C GLY A 106 9.13 -6.48 -4.26
N GLU A 107 9.23 -6.72 -2.94
CA GLU A 107 9.13 -8.06 -2.36
C GLU A 107 7.72 -8.62 -2.51
N ARG A 108 6.72 -7.81 -2.21
CA ARG A 108 5.29 -8.13 -2.32
C ARG A 108 4.90 -8.49 -3.76
N ILE A 109 5.34 -7.70 -4.75
CA ILE A 109 5.06 -7.98 -6.17
C ILE A 109 5.76 -9.26 -6.63
N ARG A 110 7.00 -9.54 -6.20
CA ARG A 110 7.64 -10.84 -6.49
C ARG A 110 6.88 -12.02 -5.90
N ALA A 111 6.34 -11.88 -4.69
CA ALA A 111 5.51 -12.91 -4.07
C ALA A 111 4.20 -13.13 -4.85
N LEU A 112 3.56 -12.06 -5.33
CA LEU A 112 2.39 -12.13 -6.21
C LEU A 112 2.71 -12.89 -7.51
N VAL A 113 3.75 -12.47 -8.23
CA VAL A 113 4.18 -13.12 -9.48
C VAL A 113 4.55 -14.59 -9.28
N GLY A 114 5.08 -14.93 -8.11
CA GLY A 114 5.39 -16.31 -7.71
C GLY A 114 4.18 -17.15 -7.28
N GLY A 115 2.95 -16.61 -7.33
CA GLY A 115 1.72 -17.31 -6.95
C GLY A 115 1.55 -17.55 -5.44
N ASN A 116 2.23 -16.72 -4.60
CA ASN A 116 2.10 -16.80 -3.15
C ASN A 116 1.08 -15.79 -2.58
N LEU A 117 0.46 -15.02 -3.44
CA LEU A 117 -0.60 -14.05 -3.16
C LEU A 117 -1.58 -14.04 -4.31
N ASP A 118 -2.85 -13.78 -4.03
CA ASP A 118 -3.90 -13.61 -5.03
C ASP A 118 -3.90 -12.16 -5.54
N VAL A 119 -3.77 -11.20 -4.64
CA VAL A 119 -3.74 -9.76 -4.96
C VAL A 119 -2.74 -9.01 -4.09
N ALA A 120 -2.29 -7.85 -4.56
CA ALA A 120 -1.40 -6.96 -3.82
C ALA A 120 -1.67 -5.49 -4.17
N ILE A 121 -1.37 -4.59 -3.22
CA ILE A 121 -1.26 -3.17 -3.53
C ILE A 121 0.13 -2.92 -4.12
N GLY A 122 0.19 -2.42 -5.34
CA GLY A 122 1.42 -2.13 -6.08
C GLY A 122 1.55 -0.67 -6.49
N ASP A 123 2.70 -0.35 -7.07
CA ASP A 123 2.98 0.92 -7.73
C ASP A 123 3.65 0.67 -9.10
N VAL A 124 3.66 1.69 -9.97
CA VAL A 124 4.22 1.57 -11.33
C VAL A 124 5.66 1.12 -11.30
N SER A 125 6.48 1.72 -10.45
CA SER A 125 7.94 1.49 -10.44
C SER A 125 8.32 0.06 -10.09
N SER A 126 7.54 -0.58 -9.22
CA SER A 126 7.79 -1.95 -8.75
C SER A 126 7.15 -3.02 -9.63
N SER A 127 6.11 -2.68 -10.38
CA SER A 127 5.29 -3.65 -11.11
C SER A 127 5.57 -3.68 -12.60
N LEU A 128 6.01 -2.57 -13.21
CA LEU A 128 6.15 -2.42 -14.66
C LEU A 128 6.99 -3.53 -15.30
N GLN A 129 8.11 -3.90 -14.66
CA GLN A 129 9.00 -4.95 -15.16
C GLN A 129 8.35 -6.35 -15.27
N PHE A 130 7.21 -6.56 -14.60
CA PHE A 130 6.47 -7.83 -14.62
C PHE A 130 5.25 -7.79 -15.54
N VAL A 131 4.82 -6.61 -15.99
CA VAL A 131 3.67 -6.42 -16.88
C VAL A 131 4.09 -6.43 -18.34
N GLU A 132 5.34 -6.06 -18.65
CA GLU A 132 5.88 -5.98 -20.02
C GLU A 132 6.48 -7.29 -20.55
N ASN A 133 6.41 -8.40 -19.79
CA ASN A 133 6.96 -9.70 -20.20
C ASN A 133 5.88 -10.78 -20.32
#